data_993442a30d9a62cb88c3c5cebffe09a2
#
_entry.id   993442a30d9a62cb88c3c5cebffe09a2
#
_cell.length_a   1.000
_cell.length_b   1.000
_cell.length_c   1.000
_cell.angle_alpha   90.00
_cell.angle_beta   90.00
_cell.angle_gamma   90.00
#
_symmetry.space_group_name_H-M   'P 1'
#
loop_
_entity.id
_entity.type
_entity.pdbx_description
1 polymer ?
#
loop_
_entity_poly.entity_id
_entity_poly.type
_entity_poly.pdbx_seq_one_letter_code
_entity_poly.pdbx_strand_id
1 'polypeptide(L)'
;MKPFKYLTKPLRFLLLVNAAIFLMAFFGNNLALNLPGVGYGSLREYLVYFGAFFPTSPLEVWRYVTYMFVHVDFMHFFFNMLMLWMFGSEVADWMGTRHFVSMYFFCGIFAALFSFFMCLLGLTNNPIIGASGALMGIFVAYYKFFPERMLLMFFIIPMKIKHAIWVMIFLDIFFAGSGDMIAHFAHLGGVVAGFIYMAFYQNGSNLLYNSPLSGLFRLFSRNPEKYNRASSSRSSSYRRDSVEEPEVLEGEVFYVDEQKRMDDILKKVEREGIQSLSESEREFLLKAGDKLRRRRGGF
;
A
#
# COMPACT_ATOMS: atom_id res chain seq x y z
N MET A 1 6.70 -13.70 -2.81
CA MET A 1 6.17 -12.66 -3.70
C MET A 1 5.01 -13.21 -4.53
N LYS A 2 3.95 -12.43 -4.68
CA LYS A 2 2.79 -12.81 -5.49
C LYS A 2 3.12 -12.71 -6.97
N PRO A 3 2.81 -13.72 -7.82
CA PRO A 3 3.05 -13.64 -9.26
C PRO A 3 2.33 -12.43 -9.89
N PHE A 4 2.94 -11.80 -10.91
CA PHE A 4 2.43 -10.57 -11.53
C PHE A 4 0.98 -10.67 -12.00
N LYS A 5 0.57 -11.82 -12.56
CA LYS A 5 -0.80 -12.06 -13.04
C LYS A 5 -1.88 -11.98 -11.97
N TYR A 6 -1.50 -12.15 -10.69
CA TYR A 6 -2.41 -12.12 -9.55
C TYR A 6 -2.40 -10.78 -8.78
N LEU A 7 -1.63 -9.80 -9.23
CA LEU A 7 -1.65 -8.46 -8.67
C LEU A 7 -2.95 -7.74 -9.02
N THR A 8 -3.38 -6.82 -8.17
CA THR A 8 -4.54 -5.96 -8.47
C THR A 8 -4.29 -5.11 -9.72
N LYS A 9 -5.34 -4.81 -10.49
CA LYS A 9 -5.22 -4.01 -11.72
C LYS A 9 -4.48 -2.68 -11.51
N PRO A 10 -4.79 -1.85 -10.49
CA PRO A 10 -4.05 -0.60 -10.24
C PRO A 10 -2.59 -0.81 -9.89
N LEU A 11 -2.25 -1.83 -9.11
CA LEU A 11 -0.84 -2.10 -8.80
C LEU A 11 -0.04 -2.47 -10.06
N ARG A 12 -0.62 -3.33 -10.92
CA ARG A 12 -0.02 -3.63 -12.25
C ARG A 12 0.14 -2.37 -13.09
N PHE A 13 -0.88 -1.51 -13.11
CA PHE A 13 -0.83 -0.25 -13.83
C PHE A 13 0.31 0.65 -13.33
N LEU A 14 0.45 0.82 -12.01
CA LEU A 14 1.55 1.61 -11.42
C LEU A 14 2.92 1.05 -11.81
N LEU A 15 3.11 -0.28 -11.71
CA LEU A 15 4.37 -0.93 -12.12
C LEU A 15 4.66 -0.71 -13.61
N LEU A 16 3.67 -0.90 -14.49
CA LEU A 16 3.83 -0.77 -15.93
C LEU A 16 4.09 0.68 -16.37
N VAL A 17 3.40 1.66 -15.78
CA VAL A 17 3.61 3.08 -16.11
C VAL A 17 5.01 3.52 -15.68
N ASN A 18 5.45 3.15 -14.48
CA ASN A 18 6.81 3.45 -14.03
C ASN A 18 7.85 2.78 -14.95
N ALA A 19 7.64 1.51 -15.33
CA ALA A 19 8.53 0.82 -16.25
C ALA A 19 8.57 1.49 -17.64
N ALA A 20 7.42 1.88 -18.18
CA ALA A 20 7.35 2.55 -19.48
C ALA A 20 8.09 3.90 -19.46
N ILE A 21 7.86 4.74 -18.44
CA ILE A 21 8.54 6.04 -18.31
C ILE A 21 10.05 5.84 -18.11
N PHE A 22 10.46 4.87 -17.28
CA PHE A 22 11.86 4.55 -17.08
C PHE A 22 12.53 4.08 -18.39
N LEU A 23 11.91 3.17 -19.14
CA LEU A 23 12.43 2.71 -20.44
C LEU A 23 12.51 3.85 -21.45
N MET A 24 11.52 4.74 -21.50
CA MET A 24 11.55 5.93 -22.33
C MET A 24 12.73 6.86 -21.95
N ALA A 25 12.98 7.07 -20.67
CA ALA A 25 14.12 7.85 -20.20
C ALA A 25 15.45 7.15 -20.49
N PHE A 26 15.53 5.85 -20.30
CA PHE A 26 16.75 5.05 -20.51
C PHE A 26 17.17 5.02 -21.98
N PHE A 27 16.28 4.64 -22.86
CA PHE A 27 16.56 4.60 -24.31
C PHE A 27 16.60 6.00 -24.94
N GLY A 28 15.82 6.94 -24.40
CA GLY A 28 15.78 8.32 -24.85
C GLY A 28 16.96 9.19 -24.40
N ASN A 29 17.89 8.64 -23.59
CA ASN A 29 19.07 9.38 -23.16
C ASN A 29 19.98 9.84 -24.31
N ASN A 30 20.02 9.06 -25.40
CA ASN A 30 20.81 9.38 -26.60
C ASN A 30 19.97 10.08 -27.68
N LEU A 31 18.69 10.31 -27.45
CA LEU A 31 17.81 11.02 -28.37
C LEU A 31 17.86 12.52 -28.09
N ALA A 32 18.69 13.24 -28.86
CA ALA A 32 18.77 14.70 -28.77
C ALA A 32 17.52 15.34 -29.40
N LEU A 33 16.87 16.20 -28.64
CA LEU A 33 15.68 16.95 -29.04
C LEU A 33 15.96 18.45 -28.85
N ASN A 34 15.25 19.28 -29.61
CA ASN A 34 15.24 20.73 -29.39
C ASN A 34 13.78 21.16 -29.17
N LEU A 35 13.45 21.51 -27.95
CA LEU A 35 12.10 21.98 -27.63
C LEU A 35 12.09 23.52 -27.57
N PRO A 36 11.13 24.17 -28.28
CA PRO A 36 10.98 25.62 -28.21
C PRO A 36 10.83 26.10 -26.76
N GLY A 37 11.63 27.11 -26.38
CA GLY A 37 11.60 27.69 -25.04
C GLY A 37 12.36 26.91 -23.94
N VAL A 38 12.85 25.69 -24.23
CA VAL A 38 13.66 24.88 -23.30
C VAL A 38 15.08 24.68 -23.81
N GLY A 39 15.26 24.56 -25.14
CA GLY A 39 16.56 24.37 -25.77
C GLY A 39 16.87 22.95 -26.19
N TYR A 40 18.19 22.62 -26.33
CA TYR A 40 18.65 21.27 -26.67
C TYR A 40 18.84 20.43 -25.43
N GLY A 41 18.33 19.18 -25.47
CA GLY A 41 18.49 18.20 -24.41
C GLY A 41 18.10 16.80 -24.87
N SER A 42 18.39 15.80 -24.06
CA SER A 42 17.92 14.44 -24.30
C SER A 42 16.47 14.26 -23.86
N LEU A 43 15.77 13.25 -24.39
CA LEU A 43 14.42 12.92 -23.94
C LEU A 43 14.41 12.64 -22.41
N ARG A 44 15.47 12.02 -21.87
CA ARG A 44 15.61 11.81 -20.42
C ARG A 44 15.62 13.14 -19.65
N GLU A 45 16.42 14.11 -20.10
CA GLU A 45 16.48 15.42 -19.46
C GLU A 45 15.12 16.13 -19.46
N TYR A 46 14.37 16.03 -20.55
CA TYR A 46 13.01 16.58 -20.60
C TYR A 46 12.04 15.86 -19.68
N LEU A 47 12.09 14.54 -19.60
CA LEU A 47 11.25 13.77 -18.65
C LEU A 47 11.54 14.18 -17.19
N VAL A 48 12.80 14.41 -16.86
CA VAL A 48 13.18 14.92 -15.52
C VAL A 48 12.74 16.38 -15.36
N TYR A 49 13.02 17.24 -16.33
CA TYR A 49 12.68 18.66 -16.27
C TYR A 49 11.19 18.91 -16.08
N PHE A 50 10.31 18.20 -16.81
CA PHE A 50 8.87 18.35 -16.68
C PHE A 50 8.27 17.51 -15.56
N GLY A 51 8.88 16.39 -15.20
CA GLY A 51 8.31 15.42 -14.27
C GLY A 51 8.79 15.56 -12.83
N ALA A 52 10.05 15.95 -12.56
CA ALA A 52 10.56 16.11 -11.20
C ALA A 52 9.81 17.19 -10.43
N PHE A 53 9.70 17.03 -9.13
CA PHE A 53 9.18 18.08 -8.25
C PHE A 53 10.34 18.96 -7.76
N PHE A 54 10.24 20.26 -8.00
CA PHE A 54 11.18 21.26 -7.52
C PHE A 54 10.55 22.03 -6.35
N PRO A 55 11.05 21.90 -5.12
CA PRO A 55 10.49 22.60 -3.96
C PRO A 55 10.52 24.13 -4.11
N THR A 56 11.41 24.65 -4.96
CA THR A 56 11.52 26.07 -5.27
C THR A 56 10.47 26.59 -6.28
N SER A 57 9.71 25.67 -6.91
CA SER A 57 8.67 26.01 -7.91
C SER A 57 7.32 25.34 -7.55
N PRO A 58 6.72 25.66 -6.38
CA PRO A 58 5.57 24.94 -5.83
C PRO A 58 4.26 25.14 -6.62
N LEU A 59 4.20 26.13 -7.51
CA LEU A 59 3.00 26.41 -8.30
C LEU A 59 2.82 25.47 -9.49
N GLU A 60 3.82 24.69 -9.84
CA GLU A 60 3.75 23.68 -10.88
C GLU A 60 3.06 22.41 -10.35
N VAL A 61 1.73 22.52 -10.15
CA VAL A 61 0.92 21.54 -9.38
C VAL A 61 0.94 20.12 -9.91
N TRP A 62 1.16 19.91 -11.21
CA TRP A 62 1.28 18.56 -11.79
C TRP A 62 2.49 17.80 -11.23
N ARG A 63 3.55 18.50 -10.83
CA ARG A 63 4.80 17.90 -10.32
C ARG A 63 4.62 17.18 -9.00
N TYR A 64 3.58 17.52 -8.19
CA TYR A 64 3.24 16.79 -6.97
C TYR A 64 2.84 15.32 -7.23
N VAL A 65 2.52 14.99 -8.48
CA VAL A 65 2.16 13.64 -8.90
C VAL A 65 3.18 13.05 -9.88
N THR A 66 3.63 13.83 -10.87
CA THR A 66 4.48 13.30 -11.94
C THR A 66 5.83 12.82 -11.46
N TYR A 67 6.40 13.45 -10.43
CA TYR A 67 7.69 13.08 -9.87
C TYR A 67 7.74 11.62 -9.40
N MET A 68 6.61 11.08 -8.94
CA MET A 68 6.48 9.71 -8.45
C MET A 68 6.74 8.64 -9.53
N PHE A 69 6.73 9.05 -10.80
CA PHE A 69 6.91 8.15 -11.95
C PHE A 69 8.26 8.34 -12.65
N VAL A 70 9.04 9.35 -12.28
CA VAL A 70 10.34 9.64 -12.90
C VAL A 70 11.46 8.95 -12.12
N HIS A 71 12.26 8.13 -12.80
CA HIS A 71 13.44 7.47 -12.24
C HIS A 71 14.62 7.66 -13.20
N VAL A 72 15.78 8.04 -12.68
CA VAL A 72 16.95 8.39 -13.51
C VAL A 72 18.00 7.29 -13.59
N ASP A 73 18.09 6.41 -12.60
CA ASP A 73 19.02 5.30 -12.59
C ASP A 73 18.33 3.97 -12.36
N PHE A 74 19.00 2.89 -12.81
CA PHE A 74 18.43 1.55 -12.77
C PHE A 74 18.20 1.04 -11.34
N MET A 75 19.13 1.30 -10.42
CA MET A 75 19.00 0.81 -9.04
C MET A 75 17.86 1.51 -8.31
N HIS A 76 17.73 2.83 -8.49
CA HIS A 76 16.62 3.61 -7.96
C HIS A 76 15.27 3.07 -8.48
N PHE A 77 15.14 2.88 -9.80
CA PHE A 77 13.95 2.28 -10.40
C PHE A 77 13.69 0.86 -9.87
N PHE A 78 14.72 0.00 -9.88
CA PHE A 78 14.60 -1.39 -9.48
C PHE A 78 14.10 -1.54 -8.04
N PHE A 79 14.71 -0.82 -7.09
CA PHE A 79 14.30 -0.90 -5.69
C PHE A 79 12.90 -0.32 -5.44
N ASN A 80 12.55 0.78 -6.11
CA ASN A 80 11.18 1.30 -6.04
C ASN A 80 10.16 0.28 -6.53
N MET A 81 10.38 -0.34 -7.67
CA MET A 81 9.46 -1.34 -8.23
C MET A 81 9.43 -2.62 -7.40
N LEU A 82 10.57 -3.05 -6.87
CA LEU A 82 10.65 -4.19 -5.96
C LEU A 82 9.84 -3.95 -4.68
N MET A 83 10.00 -2.79 -4.04
CA MET A 83 9.24 -2.41 -2.85
C MET A 83 7.74 -2.30 -3.16
N LEU A 84 7.39 -1.65 -4.28
CA LEU A 84 6.00 -1.53 -4.73
C LEU A 84 5.37 -2.91 -4.95
N TRP A 85 6.11 -3.83 -5.57
CA TRP A 85 5.63 -5.19 -5.81
C TRP A 85 5.49 -5.98 -4.50
N MET A 86 6.55 -6.01 -3.68
CA MET A 86 6.57 -6.82 -2.45
C MET A 86 5.53 -6.31 -1.43
N PHE A 87 5.68 -5.06 -0.99
CA PHE A 87 4.85 -4.52 0.08
C PHE A 87 3.49 -4.04 -0.45
N GLY A 88 3.49 -3.40 -1.62
CA GLY A 88 2.27 -2.88 -2.22
C GLY A 88 1.26 -3.98 -2.54
N SER A 89 1.69 -5.18 -2.96
CA SER A 89 0.77 -6.27 -3.26
C SER A 89 0.02 -6.77 -2.02
N GLU A 90 0.72 -6.94 -0.90
CA GLU A 90 0.10 -7.40 0.34
C GLU A 90 -0.75 -6.32 0.99
N VAL A 91 -0.27 -5.07 1.00
CA VAL A 91 -1.07 -3.93 1.51
C VAL A 91 -2.34 -3.74 0.69
N ALA A 92 -2.29 -3.87 -0.65
CA ALA A 92 -3.47 -3.77 -1.51
C ALA A 92 -4.48 -4.90 -1.26
N ASP A 93 -4.02 -6.11 -0.94
CA ASP A 93 -4.89 -7.23 -0.59
C ASP A 93 -5.59 -7.00 0.77
N TRP A 94 -4.87 -6.45 1.76
CA TRP A 94 -5.40 -6.23 3.12
C TRP A 94 -6.33 -5.04 3.24
N MET A 95 -5.94 -3.89 2.72
CA MET A 95 -6.76 -2.68 2.85
C MET A 95 -7.73 -2.44 1.69
N GLY A 96 -7.64 -3.27 0.66
CA GLY A 96 -8.43 -3.14 -0.56
C GLY A 96 -7.85 -2.11 -1.54
N THR A 97 -8.11 -2.35 -2.82
CA THR A 97 -7.52 -1.62 -3.94
C THR A 97 -7.74 -0.10 -3.87
N ARG A 98 -8.93 0.36 -3.46
CA ARG A 98 -9.24 1.80 -3.38
C ARG A 98 -8.38 2.51 -2.34
N HIS A 99 -8.30 1.95 -1.13
CA HIS A 99 -7.48 2.52 -0.06
C HIS A 99 -6.00 2.48 -0.39
N PHE A 100 -5.52 1.39 -1.01
CA PHE A 100 -4.15 1.31 -1.48
C PHE A 100 -3.80 2.44 -2.46
N VAL A 101 -4.62 2.66 -3.49
CA VAL A 101 -4.39 3.72 -4.48
C VAL A 101 -4.47 5.10 -3.83
N SER A 102 -5.49 5.33 -3.01
CA SER A 102 -5.63 6.61 -2.28
C SER A 102 -4.44 6.88 -1.38
N MET A 103 -3.95 5.87 -0.66
CA MET A 103 -2.78 5.97 0.21
C MET A 103 -1.50 6.26 -0.58
N TYR A 104 -1.30 5.57 -1.70
CA TYR A 104 -0.14 5.78 -2.57
C TYR A 104 -0.04 7.25 -3.01
N PHE A 105 -1.12 7.80 -3.58
CA PHE A 105 -1.12 9.19 -4.03
C PHE A 105 -1.12 10.19 -2.87
N PHE A 106 -1.85 9.92 -1.80
CA PHE A 106 -1.84 10.77 -0.61
C PHE A 106 -0.42 10.91 -0.03
N CYS A 107 0.26 9.79 0.18
CA CYS A 107 1.62 9.80 0.73
C CYS A 107 2.61 10.45 -0.23
N GLY A 108 2.49 10.22 -1.54
CA GLY A 108 3.35 10.88 -2.53
C GLY A 108 3.15 12.39 -2.57
N ILE A 109 1.92 12.87 -2.65
CA ILE A 109 1.62 14.32 -2.65
C ILE A 109 2.10 14.95 -1.34
N PHE A 110 1.85 14.31 -0.19
CA PHE A 110 2.28 14.82 1.10
C PHE A 110 3.81 14.85 1.22
N ALA A 111 4.52 13.86 0.66
CA ALA A 111 5.99 13.85 0.61
C ALA A 111 6.56 15.07 -0.13
N ALA A 112 5.95 15.43 -1.27
CA ALA A 112 6.34 16.65 -2.00
C ALA A 112 6.01 17.93 -1.21
N LEU A 113 4.82 18.00 -0.59
CA LEU A 113 4.45 19.14 0.28
C LEU A 113 5.40 19.26 1.49
N PHE A 114 5.79 18.13 2.09
CA PHE A 114 6.74 18.13 3.19
C PHE A 114 8.11 18.64 2.75
N SER A 115 8.60 18.19 1.58
CA SER A 115 9.85 18.70 1.02
C SER A 115 9.77 20.20 0.69
N PHE A 116 8.64 20.69 0.19
CA PHE A 116 8.42 22.13 0.00
C PHE A 116 8.48 22.89 1.33
N PHE A 117 7.84 22.37 2.38
CA PHE A 117 7.91 22.98 3.71
C PHE A 117 9.33 23.00 4.26
N MET A 118 10.11 21.93 4.07
CA MET A 118 11.53 21.91 4.46
C MET A 118 12.38 22.90 3.62
N CYS A 119 12.01 23.13 2.38
CA CYS A 119 12.63 24.16 1.53
C CYS A 119 12.36 25.58 2.08
N LEU A 120 11.13 25.87 2.53
CA LEU A 120 10.81 27.16 3.16
C LEU A 120 11.61 27.41 4.44
N LEU A 121 11.99 26.33 5.15
CA LEU A 121 12.87 26.41 6.33
C LEU A 121 14.37 26.48 5.97
N GLY A 122 14.71 26.49 4.69
CA GLY A 122 16.09 26.53 4.21
C GLY A 122 16.88 25.22 4.41
N LEU A 123 16.19 24.09 4.66
CA LEU A 123 16.81 22.80 4.97
C LEU A 123 17.11 21.98 3.71
N THR A 124 16.43 22.23 2.61
CA THR A 124 16.65 21.58 1.31
C THR A 124 16.12 22.43 0.18
N ASN A 125 16.75 22.34 -0.99
CA ASN A 125 16.25 22.86 -2.27
C ASN A 125 16.36 21.82 -3.38
N ASN A 126 16.72 20.58 -3.03
CA ASN A 126 16.95 19.50 -3.98
C ASN A 126 15.63 19.07 -4.64
N PRO A 127 15.64 18.90 -5.97
CA PRO A 127 14.49 18.30 -6.65
C PRO A 127 14.30 16.86 -6.22
N ILE A 128 13.05 16.42 -6.21
CA ILE A 128 12.70 15.03 -5.88
C ILE A 128 12.12 14.31 -7.10
N ILE A 129 12.49 13.03 -7.23
CA ILE A 129 12.01 12.09 -8.23
C ILE A 129 11.82 10.71 -7.60
N GLY A 130 11.00 9.87 -8.21
CA GLY A 130 10.78 8.49 -7.81
C GLY A 130 9.58 8.28 -6.89
N ALA A 131 9.13 7.05 -6.85
CA ALA A 131 7.97 6.62 -6.08
C ALA A 131 8.23 6.51 -4.57
N SER A 132 9.49 6.67 -4.12
CA SER A 132 9.94 6.30 -2.77
C SER A 132 9.17 7.01 -1.65
N GLY A 133 8.80 8.29 -1.81
CA GLY A 133 7.98 8.99 -0.83
C GLY A 133 6.62 8.31 -0.60
N ALA A 134 5.94 7.91 -1.68
CA ALA A 134 4.70 7.13 -1.57
C ALA A 134 4.94 5.73 -0.97
N LEU A 135 6.04 5.08 -1.35
CA LEU A 135 6.41 3.75 -0.87
C LEU A 135 6.73 3.73 0.62
N MET A 136 7.32 4.79 1.17
CA MET A 136 7.52 4.92 2.62
C MET A 136 6.18 4.91 3.36
N GLY A 137 5.15 5.57 2.82
CA GLY A 137 3.79 5.47 3.35
C GLY A 137 3.22 4.05 3.28
N ILE A 138 3.38 3.37 2.14
CA ILE A 138 2.97 1.97 1.98
C ILE A 138 3.72 1.06 2.96
N PHE A 139 5.00 1.32 3.22
CA PHE A 139 5.79 0.57 4.20
C PHE A 139 5.28 0.77 5.64
N VAL A 140 4.78 1.97 5.98
CA VAL A 140 4.07 2.21 7.25
C VAL A 140 2.80 1.35 7.36
N ALA A 141 2.00 1.24 6.30
CA ALA A 141 0.85 0.35 6.30
C ALA A 141 1.27 -1.12 6.47
N TYR A 142 2.32 -1.53 5.78
CA TYR A 142 2.88 -2.88 5.92
C TYR A 142 3.34 -3.15 7.36
N TYR A 143 4.02 -2.19 7.99
CA TYR A 143 4.38 -2.27 9.42
C TYR A 143 3.14 -2.44 10.32
N LYS A 144 2.06 -1.69 10.06
CA LYS A 144 0.83 -1.79 10.86
C LYS A 144 0.12 -3.15 10.72
N PHE A 145 0.18 -3.77 9.54
CA PHE A 145 -0.45 -5.08 9.30
C PHE A 145 0.45 -6.26 9.71
N PHE A 146 1.77 -6.16 9.55
CA PHE A 146 2.71 -7.27 9.69
C PHE A 146 3.95 -6.93 10.53
N PRO A 147 3.81 -6.40 11.77
CA PRO A 147 4.95 -5.89 12.57
C PRO A 147 5.99 -6.96 12.92
N GLU A 148 5.56 -8.21 13.12
CA GLU A 148 6.42 -9.32 13.54
C GLU A 148 7.06 -10.08 12.36
N ARG A 149 6.69 -9.74 11.13
CA ARG A 149 7.25 -10.40 9.95
C ARG A 149 8.72 -10.05 9.77
N MET A 150 9.53 -11.06 9.39
CA MET A 150 10.94 -10.87 9.12
C MET A 150 11.16 -10.30 7.71
N LEU A 151 12.06 -9.34 7.62
CA LEU A 151 12.56 -8.75 6.37
C LEU A 151 14.10 -8.86 6.38
N LEU A 152 14.69 -9.16 5.23
CA LEU A 152 16.12 -8.99 5.02
C LEU A 152 16.42 -7.55 4.66
N MET A 153 16.77 -6.74 5.66
CA MET A 153 17.15 -5.35 5.44
C MET A 153 18.47 -5.29 4.68
N PHE A 154 18.51 -4.49 3.61
CA PHE A 154 19.63 -4.46 2.66
C PHE A 154 20.03 -5.84 2.12
N PHE A 155 19.06 -6.79 2.07
CA PHE A 155 19.24 -8.19 1.64
C PHE A 155 20.22 -9.03 2.49
N ILE A 156 20.69 -8.53 3.63
CA ILE A 156 21.72 -9.15 4.46
C ILE A 156 21.23 -9.32 5.89
N ILE A 157 20.60 -8.31 6.48
CA ILE A 157 20.31 -8.26 7.91
C ILE A 157 18.86 -8.71 8.15
N PRO A 158 18.62 -9.90 8.76
CA PRO A 158 17.29 -10.33 9.12
C PRO A 158 16.75 -9.46 10.27
N MET A 159 15.64 -8.76 10.04
CA MET A 159 15.06 -7.84 10.98
C MET A 159 13.53 -7.89 10.93
N LYS A 160 12.86 -7.74 12.07
CA LYS A 160 11.40 -7.59 12.09
C LYS A 160 10.99 -6.25 11.52
N ILE A 161 9.86 -6.21 10.80
CA ILE A 161 9.34 -4.99 10.17
C ILE A 161 9.20 -3.85 11.20
N LYS A 162 8.77 -4.15 12.43
CA LYS A 162 8.63 -3.15 13.49
C LYS A 162 9.95 -2.45 13.87
N HIS A 163 11.09 -3.08 13.64
CA HIS A 163 12.40 -2.46 13.85
C HIS A 163 12.92 -1.82 12.57
N ALA A 164 12.67 -2.45 11.41
CA ALA A 164 13.11 -1.96 10.11
C ALA A 164 12.58 -0.54 9.82
N ILE A 165 11.31 -0.26 10.13
CA ILE A 165 10.72 1.07 9.91
C ILE A 165 11.47 2.17 10.71
N TRP A 166 11.83 1.90 11.97
CA TRP A 166 12.55 2.87 12.79
C TRP A 166 13.99 3.06 12.35
N VAL A 167 14.65 1.98 11.88
CA VAL A 167 15.99 2.10 11.29
C VAL A 167 15.96 2.95 10.03
N MET A 168 14.97 2.77 9.15
CA MET A 168 14.83 3.58 7.95
C MET A 168 14.57 5.06 8.29
N ILE A 169 13.67 5.35 9.23
CA ILE A 169 13.42 6.72 9.70
C ILE A 169 14.69 7.34 10.28
N PHE A 170 15.43 6.60 11.11
CA PHE A 170 16.68 7.06 11.68
C PHE A 170 17.71 7.39 10.61
N LEU A 171 17.89 6.52 9.61
CA LEU A 171 18.81 6.77 8.51
C LEU A 171 18.40 7.98 7.69
N ASP A 172 17.12 8.16 7.38
CA ASP A 172 16.64 9.35 6.66
C ASP A 172 16.88 10.64 7.45
N ILE A 173 16.69 10.63 8.77
CA ILE A 173 17.01 11.79 9.62
C ILE A 173 18.53 12.04 9.66
N PHE A 174 19.31 10.99 9.84
CA PHE A 174 20.76 11.08 9.97
C PHE A 174 21.42 11.62 8.70
N PHE A 175 20.94 11.16 7.53
CA PHE A 175 21.47 11.58 6.24
C PHE A 175 20.75 12.78 5.61
N ALA A 176 19.73 13.35 6.24
CA ALA A 176 18.94 14.45 5.67
C ALA A 176 19.75 15.69 5.28
N GLY A 177 20.91 15.90 5.89
CA GLY A 177 21.84 17.00 5.60
C GLY A 177 23.10 16.59 4.84
N SER A 178 23.24 15.35 4.41
CA SER A 178 24.48 14.82 3.82
C SER A 178 24.82 15.36 2.43
N GLY A 179 23.86 16.03 1.77
CA GLY A 179 24.02 16.54 0.39
C GLY A 179 24.06 15.42 -0.67
N ASP A 180 23.71 14.20 -0.29
CA ASP A 180 23.56 13.10 -1.23
C ASP A 180 22.33 13.29 -2.15
N MET A 181 22.22 12.44 -3.18
CA MET A 181 21.14 12.51 -4.18
C MET A 181 19.81 11.95 -3.66
N ILE A 182 19.72 11.51 -2.37
CA ILE A 182 18.53 10.89 -1.80
C ILE A 182 17.61 11.96 -1.22
N ALA A 183 16.33 11.87 -1.52
CA ALA A 183 15.31 12.81 -1.06
C ALA A 183 14.80 12.44 0.35
N HIS A 184 15.66 12.47 1.38
CA HIS A 184 15.37 12.08 2.74
C HIS A 184 14.13 12.78 3.34
N PHE A 185 13.96 14.07 3.08
CA PHE A 185 12.77 14.80 3.54
C PHE A 185 11.49 14.31 2.86
N ALA A 186 11.54 13.90 1.59
CA ALA A 186 10.38 13.30 0.94
C ALA A 186 10.04 11.93 1.55
N HIS A 187 11.04 11.13 1.91
CA HIS A 187 10.84 9.86 2.62
C HIS A 187 10.18 10.08 3.98
N LEU A 188 10.70 11.00 4.79
CA LEU A 188 10.11 11.36 6.08
C LEU A 188 8.67 11.88 5.93
N GLY A 189 8.41 12.73 4.93
CA GLY A 189 7.07 13.17 4.59
C GLY A 189 6.13 12.01 4.27
N GLY A 190 6.61 11.05 3.48
CA GLY A 190 5.87 9.82 3.16
C GLY A 190 5.56 8.97 4.39
N VAL A 191 6.51 8.83 5.33
CA VAL A 191 6.30 8.13 6.60
C VAL A 191 5.24 8.84 7.45
N VAL A 192 5.34 10.16 7.63
CA VAL A 192 4.36 10.95 8.39
C VAL A 192 2.96 10.79 7.78
N ALA A 193 2.86 10.95 6.46
CA ALA A 193 1.59 10.75 5.74
C ALA A 193 1.05 9.32 5.91
N GLY A 194 1.92 8.33 5.89
CA GLY A 194 1.57 6.93 6.12
C GLY A 194 0.94 6.70 7.49
N PHE A 195 1.54 7.23 8.55
CA PHE A 195 0.97 7.16 9.90
C PHE A 195 -0.37 7.90 9.99
N ILE A 196 -0.47 9.09 9.41
CA ILE A 196 -1.72 9.87 9.36
C ILE A 196 -2.80 9.04 8.64
N TYR A 197 -2.51 8.54 7.43
CA TYR A 197 -3.47 7.75 6.66
C TYR A 197 -3.93 6.51 7.43
N MET A 198 -2.99 5.76 8.04
CA MET A 198 -3.32 4.55 8.79
C MET A 198 -4.12 4.85 10.07
N ALA A 199 -3.85 5.97 10.76
CA ALA A 199 -4.66 6.40 11.89
C ALA A 199 -6.12 6.65 11.48
N PHE A 200 -6.34 7.31 10.34
CA PHE A 200 -7.68 7.50 9.79
C PHE A 200 -8.30 6.19 9.28
N TYR A 201 -7.52 5.33 8.65
CA TYR A 201 -8.01 4.05 8.15
C TYR A 201 -8.47 3.13 9.29
N GLN A 202 -7.74 3.06 10.39
CA GLN A 202 -8.04 2.21 11.55
C GLN A 202 -9.18 2.77 12.41
N ASN A 203 -9.26 4.09 12.58
CA ASN A 203 -10.30 4.77 13.35
C ASN A 203 -11.49 5.19 12.49
N GLY A 204 -11.49 4.83 11.23
CA GLY A 204 -12.09 5.48 10.09
C GLY A 204 -13.59 5.49 9.98
N SER A 205 -14.37 4.95 10.92
CA SER A 205 -15.83 5.14 10.83
C SER A 205 -16.33 6.39 11.57
N ASN A 206 -15.67 6.82 12.65
CA ASN A 206 -16.25 7.83 13.52
C ASN A 206 -15.68 9.26 13.35
N LEU A 207 -14.39 9.42 13.05
CA LEU A 207 -13.76 10.75 12.98
C LEU A 207 -13.99 11.45 11.62
N LEU A 208 -13.96 10.68 10.53
CA LEU A 208 -14.13 11.23 9.18
C LEU A 208 -15.60 11.43 8.81
N TYR A 209 -16.50 10.63 9.39
CA TYR A 209 -17.95 10.75 9.12
C TYR A 209 -18.53 12.05 9.66
N ASN A 210 -17.96 12.60 10.72
CA ASN A 210 -18.39 13.82 11.39
C ASN A 210 -17.54 15.06 11.07
N SER A 211 -16.60 14.99 10.12
CA SER A 211 -15.75 16.11 9.74
C SER A 211 -16.33 16.90 8.56
N PRO A 212 -16.03 18.21 8.43
CA PRO A 212 -16.41 19.01 7.25
C PRO A 212 -15.88 18.46 5.92
N LEU A 213 -14.82 17.64 5.99
CA LEU A 213 -14.18 16.95 4.85
C LEU A 213 -14.85 15.61 4.51
N SER A 214 -15.91 15.24 5.24
CA SER A 214 -16.61 13.96 5.04
C SER A 214 -17.11 13.75 3.59
N GLY A 215 -17.45 14.83 2.88
CA GLY A 215 -17.87 14.78 1.48
C GLY A 215 -16.77 14.28 0.54
N LEU A 216 -15.53 14.71 0.76
CA LEU A 216 -14.36 14.27 -0.03
C LEU A 216 -13.99 12.82 0.27
N PHE A 217 -14.07 12.41 1.53
CA PHE A 217 -13.77 11.04 1.95
C PHE A 217 -14.87 10.04 1.63
N ARG A 218 -16.15 10.47 1.49
CA ARG A 218 -17.26 9.63 1.01
C ARG A 218 -17.05 9.12 -0.42
N LEU A 219 -16.30 9.83 -1.25
CA LEU A 219 -15.90 9.35 -2.59
C LEU A 219 -14.96 8.13 -2.50
N PHE A 220 -14.23 7.97 -1.41
CA PHE A 220 -13.25 6.92 -1.17
C PHE A 220 -13.69 5.88 -0.13
N SER A 221 -14.76 6.14 0.66
CA SER A 221 -15.22 5.21 1.67
C SER A 221 -16.15 4.14 1.07
N ARG A 222 -15.89 2.89 1.44
CA ARG A 222 -16.82 1.78 1.20
C ARG A 222 -18.05 2.02 2.07
N ASN A 223 -19.24 2.11 1.48
CA ASN A 223 -20.49 2.40 2.16
C ASN A 223 -20.73 1.38 3.31
N PRO A 224 -20.59 1.76 4.60
CA PRO A 224 -20.75 0.84 5.72
C PRO A 224 -22.21 0.41 5.95
N GLU A 225 -23.19 1.06 5.31
CA GLU A 225 -24.61 0.72 5.44
C GLU A 225 -24.95 -0.67 4.86
N LYS A 226 -24.18 -1.18 3.88
CA LYS A 226 -24.39 -2.54 3.37
C LYS A 226 -23.98 -3.62 4.38
N TYR A 227 -23.03 -3.33 5.25
CA TYR A 227 -22.57 -4.30 6.26
C TYR A 227 -23.53 -4.39 7.47
N ASN A 228 -24.05 -3.24 7.91
CA ASN A 228 -24.98 -3.18 9.04
C ASN A 228 -26.38 -3.68 8.69
N ARG A 229 -26.85 -3.55 7.44
CA ARG A 229 -28.11 -4.16 7.02
C ARG A 229 -28.10 -5.68 6.94
N ALA A 230 -26.91 -6.28 6.64
CA ALA A 230 -26.77 -7.74 6.65
C ALA A 230 -26.74 -8.34 8.07
N SER A 231 -26.34 -7.57 9.09
CA SER A 231 -26.32 -8.02 10.49
C SER A 231 -27.59 -7.74 11.26
N SER A 232 -28.37 -6.71 10.91
CA SER A 232 -29.63 -6.36 11.59
C SER A 232 -30.86 -7.08 11.04
N SER A 233 -30.81 -7.69 9.85
CA SER A 233 -31.93 -8.42 9.26
C SER A 233 -31.99 -9.92 9.68
N ARG A 234 -31.08 -10.38 10.54
CA ARG A 234 -31.07 -11.77 11.04
C ARG A 234 -31.81 -12.02 12.35
N SER A 235 -32.52 -11.02 12.87
CA SER A 235 -33.30 -11.16 14.10
C SER A 235 -34.76 -10.80 13.89
N SER A 236 -35.48 -11.41 12.94
CA SER A 236 -36.93 -11.61 13.05
C SER A 236 -37.47 -12.38 11.83
N SER A 237 -38.27 -13.37 12.15
CA SER A 237 -39.22 -14.14 11.34
C SER A 237 -38.67 -15.24 10.43
N TYR A 238 -38.70 -16.46 10.99
CA TYR A 238 -39.00 -17.69 10.25
C TYR A 238 -40.36 -17.57 9.55
N ARG A 239 -40.32 -17.46 8.24
CA ARG A 239 -41.43 -17.83 7.38
C ARG A 239 -40.88 -18.51 6.13
N ARG A 240 -41.20 -19.80 5.99
CA ARG A 240 -41.01 -20.59 4.77
C ARG A 240 -41.79 -19.92 3.64
N ASP A 241 -41.14 -19.75 2.48
CA ASP A 241 -41.69 -20.17 1.18
C ASP A 241 -40.66 -19.88 0.07
N SER A 242 -40.58 -20.90 -0.82
CA SER A 242 -40.10 -20.93 -2.21
C SER A 242 -38.65 -20.53 -2.52
N VAL A 243 -37.93 -21.53 -2.97
CA VAL A 243 -36.60 -21.60 -3.56
C VAL A 243 -36.55 -20.86 -4.91
N GLU A 244 -35.66 -19.89 -5.04
CA GLU A 244 -34.96 -19.56 -6.26
C GLU A 244 -33.48 -19.35 -5.91
N GLU A 245 -32.62 -20.16 -6.53
CA GLU A 245 -31.16 -20.10 -6.34
C GLU A 245 -30.57 -18.81 -6.91
N PRO A 246 -29.75 -18.04 -6.18
CA PRO A 246 -28.94 -16.99 -6.78
C PRO A 246 -27.56 -17.53 -7.12
N GLU A 247 -27.15 -17.23 -8.31
CA GLU A 247 -25.89 -17.49 -8.96
C GLU A 247 -24.67 -17.02 -8.14
N VAL A 248 -23.66 -17.85 -8.14
CA VAL A 248 -22.49 -17.92 -7.27
C VAL A 248 -21.50 -16.80 -7.55
N LEU A 249 -21.21 -15.97 -6.55
CA LEU A 249 -19.90 -15.35 -6.35
C LEU A 249 -19.32 -15.84 -5.03
N GLU A 250 -19.04 -17.14 -4.99
CA GLU A 250 -18.38 -17.80 -3.87
C GLU A 250 -16.86 -17.65 -3.97
N GLY A 251 -16.24 -17.11 -2.92
CA GLY A 251 -14.79 -17.21 -2.77
C GLY A 251 -14.22 -16.56 -1.51
N GLU A 252 -14.64 -15.38 -1.14
CA GLU A 252 -13.92 -14.62 -0.11
C GLU A 252 -14.62 -14.49 1.25
N VAL A 253 -15.93 -14.55 1.32
CA VAL A 253 -16.67 -14.36 2.59
C VAL A 253 -16.64 -15.61 3.47
N PHE A 254 -16.59 -16.80 2.86
CA PHE A 254 -16.53 -18.08 3.58
C PHE A 254 -15.23 -18.29 4.36
N TYR A 255 -14.11 -17.79 3.87
CA TYR A 255 -12.79 -18.02 4.49
C TYR A 255 -12.58 -17.30 5.82
N VAL A 256 -13.12 -16.10 5.99
CA VAL A 256 -12.94 -15.30 7.23
C VAL A 256 -13.75 -15.90 8.38
N ASP A 257 -14.94 -16.39 8.10
CA ASP A 257 -15.82 -16.97 9.12
C ASP A 257 -15.36 -18.38 9.54
N GLU A 258 -14.89 -19.22 8.60
CA GLU A 258 -14.29 -20.53 8.88
C GLU A 258 -13.00 -20.39 9.71
N GLN A 259 -12.16 -19.42 9.41
CA GLN A 259 -10.89 -19.19 10.09
C GLN A 259 -11.10 -18.70 11.53
N LYS A 260 -12.02 -17.76 11.72
CA LYS A 260 -12.40 -17.28 13.05
C LYS A 260 -12.99 -18.40 13.91
N ARG A 261 -13.88 -19.22 13.32
CA ARG A 261 -14.47 -20.38 14.00
C ARG A 261 -13.40 -21.42 14.37
N MET A 262 -12.42 -21.66 13.52
CA MET A 262 -11.29 -22.55 13.79
C MET A 262 -10.43 -22.03 14.94
N ASP A 263 -10.11 -20.73 14.95
CA ASP A 263 -9.34 -20.09 16.01
C ASP A 263 -10.06 -20.13 17.36
N ASP A 264 -11.38 -19.94 17.38
CA ASP A 264 -12.19 -20.01 18.59
C ASP A 264 -12.23 -21.44 19.15
N ILE A 265 -12.36 -22.45 18.28
CA ILE A 265 -12.32 -23.87 18.68
C ILE A 265 -10.92 -24.25 19.18
N LEU A 266 -9.85 -23.81 18.54
CA LEU A 266 -8.47 -24.07 19.01
C LEU A 266 -8.19 -23.42 20.37
N LYS A 267 -8.67 -22.20 20.62
CA LYS A 267 -8.59 -21.55 21.94
C LYS A 267 -9.36 -22.31 23.02
N LYS A 268 -10.51 -22.89 22.67
CA LYS A 268 -11.29 -23.72 23.58
C LYS A 268 -10.53 -24.99 23.93
N VAL A 269 -9.92 -25.65 22.95
CA VAL A 269 -9.06 -26.83 23.18
C VAL A 269 -7.87 -26.51 24.07
N GLU A 270 -7.24 -25.35 23.88
CA GLU A 270 -6.10 -24.90 24.69
C GLU A 270 -6.49 -24.65 26.16
N ARG A 271 -7.70 -24.14 26.41
CA ARG A 271 -8.18 -23.82 27.77
C ARG A 271 -8.79 -24.99 28.50
N GLU A 272 -9.56 -25.82 27.82
CA GLU A 272 -10.48 -26.82 28.41
C GLU A 272 -10.17 -28.25 27.98
N GLY A 273 -9.16 -28.42 27.09
CA GLY A 273 -8.77 -29.72 26.55
C GLY A 273 -9.68 -30.22 25.43
N ILE A 274 -9.19 -31.19 24.66
CA ILE A 274 -9.87 -31.75 23.49
C ILE A 274 -11.21 -32.44 23.82
N GLN A 275 -11.40 -32.83 25.08
CA GLN A 275 -12.63 -33.48 25.58
C GLN A 275 -13.80 -32.50 25.66
N SER A 276 -13.56 -31.19 25.71
CA SER A 276 -14.60 -30.14 25.80
C SER A 276 -15.30 -29.86 24.47
N LEU A 277 -14.80 -30.41 23.37
CA LEU A 277 -15.36 -30.18 22.06
C LEU A 277 -16.68 -30.90 21.86
N SER A 278 -17.71 -30.18 21.38
CA SER A 278 -18.94 -30.75 20.90
C SER A 278 -18.73 -31.61 19.64
N GLU A 279 -19.66 -32.48 19.32
CA GLU A 279 -19.61 -33.33 18.11
C GLU A 279 -19.49 -32.46 16.83
N SER A 280 -20.22 -31.36 16.76
CA SER A 280 -20.18 -30.42 15.64
C SER A 280 -18.84 -29.67 15.49
N GLU A 281 -18.15 -29.38 16.60
CA GLU A 281 -16.82 -28.76 16.60
C GLU A 281 -15.74 -29.76 16.18
N ARG A 282 -15.85 -31.03 16.59
CA ARG A 282 -14.97 -32.13 16.17
C ARG A 282 -15.10 -32.40 14.67
N GLU A 283 -16.33 -32.48 14.16
CA GLU A 283 -16.61 -32.71 12.75
C GLU A 283 -16.06 -31.55 11.89
N PHE A 284 -16.21 -30.30 12.37
CA PHE A 284 -15.64 -29.11 11.71
C PHE A 284 -14.12 -29.17 11.61
N LEU A 285 -13.42 -29.54 12.71
CA LEU A 285 -11.93 -29.66 12.68
C LEU A 285 -11.47 -30.79 11.76
N LEU A 286 -12.19 -31.93 11.71
CA LEU A 286 -11.84 -33.01 10.79
C LEU A 286 -12.00 -32.58 9.32
N LYS A 287 -13.10 -31.92 8.97
CA LYS A 287 -13.34 -31.42 7.62
C LYS A 287 -12.30 -30.35 7.22
N ALA A 288 -11.92 -29.45 8.14
CA ALA A 288 -10.87 -28.45 7.92
C ALA A 288 -9.50 -29.11 7.72
N GLY A 289 -9.18 -30.14 8.50
CA GLY A 289 -7.96 -30.93 8.39
C GLY A 289 -7.84 -31.66 7.04
N ASP A 290 -8.91 -32.28 6.58
CA ASP A 290 -8.96 -32.96 5.28
C ASP A 290 -8.86 -31.98 4.10
N LYS A 291 -9.46 -30.79 4.22
CA LYS A 291 -9.34 -29.71 3.23
C LYS A 291 -7.90 -29.21 3.11
N LEU A 292 -7.17 -29.10 4.24
CA LEU A 292 -5.75 -28.75 4.28
C LEU A 292 -4.84 -29.85 3.73
N ARG A 293 -5.14 -31.14 4.01
CA ARG A 293 -4.42 -32.30 3.45
C ARG A 293 -4.54 -32.37 1.92
N ARG A 294 -5.75 -32.20 1.37
CA ARG A 294 -5.98 -32.18 -0.08
C ARG A 294 -5.25 -31.04 -0.79
N ARG A 295 -5.06 -29.88 -0.12
CA ARG A 295 -4.26 -28.75 -0.66
C ARG A 295 -2.75 -28.99 -0.63
N ARG A 296 -2.25 -29.79 0.32
CA ARG A 296 -0.80 -30.14 0.41
C ARG A 296 -0.41 -31.35 -0.44
N GLY A 297 -1.35 -32.20 -0.82
CA GLY A 297 -1.10 -33.42 -1.61
C GLY A 297 -1.32 -33.30 -3.11
N GLY A 298 -1.51 -32.09 -3.65
CA GLY A 298 -1.62 -31.79 -5.07
C GLY A 298 -0.31 -31.27 -5.63
N PHE A 299 0.72 -32.15 -5.73
CA PHE A 299 1.85 -32.04 -6.66
C PHE A 299 1.78 -33.25 -7.60
#